data_9572491fb88078ed8e21dc180a42a091
#
_entry.id   9572491fb88078ed8e21dc180a42a091
#
_cell.length_a   1.000
_cell.length_b   1.000
_cell.length_c   1.000
_cell.angle_alpha   90.00
_cell.angle_beta   90.00
_cell.angle_gamma   90.00
#
_symmetry.space_group_name_H-M   'P 1'
#
loop_
_entity.id
_entity.type
_entity.pdbx_description
1 polymer ?
#
loop_
_entity_poly.entity_id
_entity_poly.type
_entity_poly.pdbx_seq_one_letter_code
_entity_poly.pdbx_strand_id
1 'polypeptide(L)'
;VGGPLLDKDRARALRVIQSRMIALERRNAEMAAELYNATGRRRGSTADCLIASVAINTKAELMTLKISDFELFVPYGLLLTDLSAA
;
A
#
# COMPACT_ATOMS: atom_id res chain seq x y z
N VAL A 1 -34.01 3.19 5.65
CA VAL A 1 -33.00 2.94 4.66
C VAL A 1 -33.13 3.96 3.54
N GLY A 2 -32.11 4.69 3.28
CA GLY A 2 -32.09 5.60 2.15
C GLY A 2 -32.26 4.81 0.86
N GLY A 3 -32.92 5.40 -0.11
CA GLY A 3 -33.02 4.82 -1.44
C GLY A 3 -31.66 4.72 -2.12
N PRO A 4 -31.61 4.09 -3.29
CA PRO A 4 -30.36 4.04 -4.04
C PRO A 4 -29.90 5.45 -4.39
N LEU A 5 -28.59 5.63 -4.53
CA LEU A 5 -28.04 6.90 -4.97
C LEU A 5 -28.62 7.26 -6.33
N LEU A 6 -28.90 8.54 -6.53
CA LEU A 6 -29.29 9.04 -7.84
C LEU A 6 -28.15 8.77 -8.82
N ASP A 7 -28.48 8.53 -10.09
CA ASP A 7 -27.47 8.16 -11.09
C ASP A 7 -26.34 9.19 -11.18
N LYS A 8 -26.67 10.48 -11.11
CA LYS A 8 -25.64 11.53 -11.15
C LYS A 8 -24.74 11.51 -9.93
N ASP A 9 -25.29 11.17 -8.75
CA ASP A 9 -24.52 11.12 -7.52
C ASP A 9 -23.62 9.90 -7.51
N ARG A 10 -24.12 8.78 -8.04
CA ARG A 10 -23.32 7.56 -8.20
C ARG A 10 -22.15 7.80 -9.14
N ALA A 11 -22.40 8.43 -10.29
CA ALA A 11 -21.36 8.73 -11.26
C ALA A 11 -20.29 9.64 -10.67
N ARG A 12 -20.69 10.65 -9.88
CA ARG A 12 -19.76 11.56 -9.21
C ARG A 12 -18.91 10.81 -8.19
N ALA A 13 -19.54 9.97 -7.37
CA ALA A 13 -18.85 9.19 -6.36
C ALA A 13 -17.81 8.26 -7.01
N LEU A 14 -18.19 7.58 -8.08
CA LEU A 14 -17.27 6.69 -8.81
C LEU A 14 -16.08 7.46 -9.37
N ARG A 15 -16.30 8.65 -9.94
CA ARG A 15 -15.20 9.46 -10.47
C ARG A 15 -14.23 9.90 -9.37
N VAL A 16 -14.73 10.29 -8.21
CA VAL A 16 -13.90 10.68 -7.08
C VAL A 16 -13.08 9.49 -6.60
N ILE A 17 -13.70 8.33 -6.45
CA ILE A 17 -13.03 7.11 -6.01
C ILE A 17 -11.94 6.71 -7.02
N GLN A 18 -12.26 6.70 -8.30
CA GLN A 18 -11.29 6.36 -9.36
C GLN A 18 -10.10 7.30 -9.37
N SER A 19 -10.33 8.61 -9.21
CA SER A 19 -9.24 9.59 -9.16
C SER A 19 -8.31 9.35 -7.99
N ARG A 20 -8.86 9.02 -6.82
CA ARG A 20 -8.07 8.72 -5.63
C ARG A 20 -7.29 7.43 -5.76
N MET A 21 -7.91 6.41 -6.37
CA MET A 21 -7.24 5.13 -6.62
C MET A 21 -6.07 5.30 -7.57
N ILE A 22 -6.24 6.04 -8.67
CA ILE A 22 -5.16 6.30 -9.63
C ILE A 22 -4.00 7.03 -8.94
N ALA A 23 -4.30 8.05 -8.13
CA ALA A 23 -3.28 8.79 -7.41
C ALA A 23 -2.53 7.89 -6.42
N LEU A 24 -3.24 7.00 -5.73
CA LEU A 24 -2.63 6.08 -4.78
C LEU A 24 -1.75 5.05 -5.50
N GLU A 25 -2.22 4.50 -6.63
CA GLU A 25 -1.43 3.56 -7.43
C GLU A 25 -0.13 4.20 -7.92
N ARG A 26 -0.19 5.45 -8.38
CA ARG A 26 1.01 6.17 -8.83
C ARG A 26 1.99 6.36 -7.68
N ARG A 27 1.52 6.80 -6.51
CA ARG A 27 2.38 6.97 -5.34
C ARG A 27 2.98 5.66 -4.87
N ASN A 28 2.21 4.58 -4.92
CA ASN A 28 2.70 3.25 -4.56
C ASN A 28 3.79 2.79 -5.51
N ALA A 29 3.60 3.00 -6.81
CA ALA A 29 4.60 2.62 -7.81
C ALA A 29 5.89 3.42 -7.63
N GLU A 30 5.78 4.72 -7.41
CA GLU A 30 6.94 5.58 -7.18
C GLU A 30 7.70 5.17 -5.92
N MET A 31 6.98 4.94 -4.82
CA MET A 31 7.59 4.51 -3.57
C MET A 31 8.19 3.11 -3.70
N ALA A 32 7.51 2.20 -4.39
CA ALA A 32 8.06 0.86 -4.60
C ALA A 32 9.39 0.91 -5.33
N ALA A 33 9.52 1.77 -6.34
CA ALA A 33 10.77 1.96 -7.05
C ALA A 33 11.85 2.52 -6.13
N GLU A 34 11.51 3.50 -5.31
CA GLU A 34 12.45 4.08 -4.34
C GLU A 34 12.91 3.02 -3.32
N LEU A 35 11.97 2.24 -2.77
CA LEU A 35 12.28 1.19 -1.82
C LEU A 35 13.15 0.11 -2.46
N TYR A 36 12.85 -0.28 -3.68
CA TYR A 36 13.63 -1.27 -4.41
C TYR A 36 15.07 -0.80 -4.59
N ASN A 37 15.27 0.44 -4.98
CA ASN A 37 16.61 1.02 -5.13
C ASN A 37 17.32 1.17 -3.79
N ALA A 38 16.60 1.62 -2.77
CA ALA A 38 17.18 1.86 -1.43
C ALA A 38 17.58 0.57 -0.73
N THR A 39 16.89 -0.53 -1.00
CA THR A 39 17.15 -1.82 -0.35
C THR A 39 18.04 -2.75 -1.17
N GLY A 40 18.71 -2.22 -2.20
CA GLY A 40 19.75 -2.93 -2.95
C GLY A 40 19.26 -3.79 -4.10
N ARG A 41 18.04 -3.56 -4.58
CA ARG A 41 17.50 -4.24 -5.77
C ARG A 41 17.52 -5.76 -5.66
N ARG A 42 17.07 -6.27 -4.53
CA ARG A 42 17.06 -7.71 -4.29
C ARG A 42 16.13 -8.43 -5.26
N ARG A 43 16.63 -9.53 -5.80
CA ARG A 43 15.83 -10.39 -6.67
C ARG A 43 14.62 -10.91 -5.89
N GLY A 44 13.42 -10.80 -6.47
CA GLY A 44 12.18 -11.28 -5.85
C GLY A 44 11.54 -10.32 -4.87
N SER A 45 12.15 -9.17 -4.61
CA SER A 45 11.62 -8.21 -3.63
C SER A 45 10.63 -7.20 -4.20
N THR A 46 10.36 -7.23 -5.51
CA THR A 46 9.47 -6.26 -6.15
C THR A 46 8.06 -6.30 -5.56
N ALA A 47 7.52 -7.50 -5.36
CA ALA A 47 6.19 -7.64 -4.75
C ALA A 47 6.18 -7.12 -3.31
N ASP A 48 7.23 -7.40 -2.55
CA ASP A 48 7.35 -6.93 -1.17
C ASP A 48 7.44 -5.41 -1.11
N CYS A 49 8.17 -4.80 -2.05
CA CYS A 49 8.26 -3.34 -2.16
C CYS A 49 6.88 -2.73 -2.45
N LEU A 50 6.09 -3.34 -3.31
CA LEU A 50 4.72 -2.88 -3.59
C LEU A 50 3.83 -2.99 -2.36
N ILE A 51 3.87 -4.13 -1.67
CA ILE A 51 3.08 -4.35 -0.45
C ILE A 51 3.47 -3.33 0.62
N ALA A 52 4.77 -3.14 0.84
CA ALA A 52 5.25 -2.16 1.81
C ALA A 52 4.82 -0.75 1.43
N SER A 53 4.88 -0.40 0.14
CA SER A 53 4.48 0.92 -0.35
C SER A 53 3.01 1.22 -0.08
N VAL A 54 2.14 0.25 -0.33
CA VAL A 54 0.71 0.41 -0.03
C VAL A 54 0.51 0.65 1.46
N ALA A 55 1.14 -0.16 2.30
CA ALA A 55 1.01 -0.02 3.75
C ALA A 55 1.53 1.33 4.23
N ILE A 56 2.69 1.77 3.76
CA ILE A 56 3.26 3.06 4.14
C ILE A 56 2.37 4.22 3.69
N ASN A 57 1.95 4.21 2.43
CA ASN A 57 1.16 5.32 1.86
C ASN A 57 -0.23 5.41 2.45
N THR A 58 -0.80 4.31 2.89
CA THR A 58 -2.13 4.28 3.53
C THR A 58 -2.03 4.35 5.05
N LYS A 59 -0.82 4.36 5.60
CA LYS A 59 -0.57 4.33 7.06
C LYS A 59 -1.22 3.12 7.72
N ALA A 60 -1.28 2.02 7.00
CA ALA A 60 -1.81 0.76 7.49
C ALA A 60 -0.69 -0.07 8.13
N GLU A 61 -1.07 -0.86 9.12
CA GLU A 61 -0.15 -1.81 9.74
C GLU A 61 -0.10 -3.08 8.92
N LEU A 62 1.10 -3.56 8.64
CA LEU A 62 1.30 -4.82 7.94
C LEU A 62 1.52 -5.93 8.96
N MET A 63 0.66 -6.94 8.93
CA MET A 63 0.80 -8.13 9.78
C MET A 63 1.32 -9.27 8.93
N THR A 64 2.38 -9.92 9.37
CA THR A 64 3.02 -10.97 8.58
C THR A 64 3.64 -12.04 9.47
N LEU A 65 3.68 -13.28 8.96
CA LEU A 65 4.46 -14.36 9.55
C LEU A 65 5.91 -14.33 9.08
N LYS A 66 6.20 -13.56 8.01
CA LYS A 66 7.52 -13.46 7.41
C LYS A 66 8.16 -12.12 7.72
N ILE A 67 8.38 -11.87 9.01
CA ILE A 67 8.87 -10.58 9.47
C ILE A 67 10.20 -10.19 8.81
N SER A 68 11.08 -11.15 8.57
CA SER A 68 12.40 -10.90 7.98
C SER A 68 12.32 -10.34 6.56
N ASP A 69 11.23 -10.60 5.83
CA ASP A 69 11.06 -10.08 4.47
C ASP A 69 10.67 -8.60 4.46
N PHE A 70 10.13 -8.10 5.57
CA PHE A 70 9.56 -6.75 5.62
C PHE A 70 10.24 -5.82 6.62
N GLU A 71 11.04 -6.34 7.55
CA GLU A 71 11.66 -5.49 8.58
C GLU A 71 12.61 -4.44 8.00
N LEU A 72 13.16 -4.68 6.81
CA LEU A 72 14.04 -3.73 6.14
C LEU A 72 13.29 -2.45 5.70
N PHE A 73 11.97 -2.49 5.63
CA PHE A 73 11.16 -1.32 5.26
C PHE A 73 10.73 -0.48 6.46
N VAL A 74 10.94 -0.96 7.68
CA VAL A 74 10.57 -0.21 8.89
C VAL A 74 11.23 1.17 8.95
N PRO A 75 12.52 1.32 8.62
CA PRO A 75 13.14 2.65 8.59
C PRO A 75 12.49 3.62 7.59
N TYR A 76 11.74 3.10 6.62
CA TYR A 76 11.06 3.91 5.60
C TYR A 76 9.61 4.21 5.96
N GLY A 77 9.17 3.83 7.16
CA GLY A 77 7.85 4.17 7.67
C GLY A 77 6.85 3.01 7.74
N LEU A 78 7.29 1.79 7.46
CA LEU A 78 6.41 0.63 7.55
C LEU A 78 6.06 0.33 9.00
N LEU A 79 4.76 0.23 9.29
CA LEU A 79 4.25 -0.25 10.57
C LEU A 79 4.11 -1.77 10.47
N LEU A 80 4.92 -2.50 11.20
CA LEU A 80 5.05 -3.94 11.04
C LEU A 80 4.73 -4.68 12.33
N THR A 81 3.91 -5.72 12.22
CA THR A 81 3.58 -6.61 13.34
C THR A 81 3.91 -8.05 12.97
N ASP A 82 4.70 -8.69 13.81
CA ASP A 82 5.09 -10.09 13.65
C ASP A 82 4.01 -11.00 14.25
N LEU A 83 3.26 -11.68 13.38
CA LEU A 83 2.21 -12.61 13.82
C LEU A 83 2.80 -13.86 14.48
N SER A 84 4.02 -14.22 14.17
CA SER A 84 4.64 -15.40 14.77
C SER A 84 5.01 -15.20 16.24
N ALA A 85 5.09 -13.94 16.69
CA ALA A 85 5.42 -13.61 18.07
C ALA A 85 4.20 -13.55 18.99
N ALA A 86 3.01 -13.71 18.44
CA ALA A 86 1.76 -13.61 19.21
C ALA A 86 1.55 -14.86 20.07
#